data_5c55e716d73837f3ba458b5bb1b01a47
#
_entry.id   5c55e716d73837f3ba458b5bb1b01a47
#
_cell.length_a   1.000
_cell.length_b   1.000
_cell.length_c   1.000
_cell.angle_alpha   90.00
_cell.angle_beta   90.00
_cell.angle_gamma   90.00
#
_symmetry.space_group_name_H-M   'P 1'
#
loop_
_entity.id
_entity.type
_entity.pdbx_description
1 polymer ?
#
loop_
_entity_poly.entity_id
_entity_poly.type
_entity_poly.pdbx_seq_one_letter_code
_entity_poly.pdbx_strand_id
1 'polypeptide(L)'
;MAQMGRPRTFDRDVAITQALHLFWEHGYDATSLSQLKAHIGGGITAPSFYAAFGSKQALFTEVMERYLTTHGRVTDSLFDATLPPREAIELTLRRSAKMQCEADHPKGCLVSLGLMSACSDESKAISEPLARARNLNRAGIVACIERAIAAGEFPATVTPETLAAVFDSFMLGLSTLARDGVPHATLDAAVTQVMGLWDSLRIVAEE
;
A
#
# COMPACT_ATOMS: atom_id res chain seq x y z
N MET A 1 12.16 -26.31 -44.93
CA MET A 1 12.93 -25.64 -43.88
C MET A 1 11.95 -24.82 -43.05
N ALA A 2 11.64 -25.24 -41.83
CA ALA A 2 10.75 -24.50 -40.94
C ALA A 2 11.49 -23.28 -40.42
N GLN A 3 10.98 -22.10 -40.72
CA GLN A 3 11.47 -20.83 -40.22
C GLN A 3 11.17 -20.76 -38.69
N MET A 4 12.19 -21.01 -37.90
CA MET A 4 12.13 -20.87 -36.45
C MET A 4 11.88 -19.39 -36.15
N GLY A 5 10.65 -19.06 -35.78
CA GLY A 5 10.27 -17.70 -35.38
C GLY A 5 11.16 -17.24 -34.21
N ARG A 6 11.70 -16.03 -34.33
CA ARG A 6 12.49 -15.36 -33.29
C ARG A 6 11.74 -15.46 -31.95
N PRO A 7 12.39 -15.94 -30.86
CA PRO A 7 11.74 -15.95 -29.54
C PRO A 7 11.20 -14.56 -29.23
N ARG A 8 9.90 -14.44 -28.98
CA ARG A 8 9.36 -13.18 -28.41
C ARG A 8 10.10 -12.95 -27.11
N THR A 9 10.87 -11.88 -27.05
CA THR A 9 11.57 -11.48 -25.84
C THR A 9 10.49 -11.13 -24.84
N PHE A 10 10.32 -11.98 -23.83
CA PHE A 10 9.40 -11.78 -22.74
C PHE A 10 9.94 -10.62 -21.89
N ASP A 11 9.20 -9.50 -21.86
CA ASP A 11 9.53 -8.36 -21.00
C ASP A 11 9.07 -8.68 -19.58
N ARG A 12 10.04 -8.99 -18.74
CA ARG A 12 9.81 -9.40 -17.36
C ARG A 12 9.27 -8.26 -16.51
N ASP A 13 9.69 -7.02 -16.74
CA ASP A 13 9.23 -5.84 -16.00
C ASP A 13 7.76 -5.52 -16.32
N VAL A 14 7.39 -5.58 -17.58
CA VAL A 14 5.99 -5.46 -18.00
C VAL A 14 5.14 -6.57 -17.38
N ALA A 15 5.63 -7.80 -17.37
CA ALA A 15 4.92 -8.93 -16.78
C ALA A 15 4.70 -8.79 -15.26
N ILE A 16 5.69 -8.28 -14.52
CA ILE A 16 5.55 -8.01 -13.07
C ILE A 16 4.50 -6.91 -12.85
N THR A 17 4.47 -5.85 -13.65
CA THR A 17 3.46 -4.79 -13.56
C THR A 17 2.05 -5.32 -13.85
N GLN A 18 1.90 -6.18 -14.87
CA GLN A 18 0.63 -6.83 -15.17
C GLN A 18 0.16 -7.76 -14.03
N ALA A 19 1.09 -8.51 -13.45
CA ALA A 19 0.81 -9.35 -12.28
C ALA A 19 0.44 -8.52 -11.05
N LEU A 20 1.10 -7.37 -10.86
CA LEU A 20 0.77 -6.41 -9.80
C LEU A 20 -0.69 -5.97 -9.90
N HIS A 21 -1.15 -5.57 -11.08
CA HIS A 21 -2.54 -5.15 -11.26
C HIS A 21 -3.52 -6.30 -10.99
N LEU A 22 -3.23 -7.52 -11.43
CA LEU A 22 -4.08 -8.68 -11.17
C LEU A 22 -4.20 -8.99 -9.67
N PHE A 23 -3.07 -9.03 -8.97
CA PHE A 23 -3.09 -9.27 -7.53
C PHE A 23 -3.72 -8.12 -6.75
N TRP A 24 -3.55 -6.89 -7.21
CA TRP A 24 -4.16 -5.72 -6.59
C TRP A 24 -5.69 -5.72 -6.75
N GLU A 25 -6.17 -6.09 -7.95
CA GLU A 25 -7.60 -6.12 -8.25
C GLU A 25 -8.32 -7.26 -7.54
N HIS A 26 -7.74 -8.47 -7.58
CA HIS A 26 -8.43 -9.68 -7.15
C HIS A 26 -7.94 -10.26 -5.82
N GLY A 27 -6.78 -9.81 -5.33
CA GLY A 27 -6.10 -10.45 -4.21
C GLY A 27 -5.33 -11.70 -4.61
N TYR A 28 -4.49 -12.20 -3.70
CA TYR A 28 -3.63 -13.35 -3.99
C TYR A 28 -4.41 -14.62 -4.26
N ASP A 29 -5.34 -14.99 -3.37
CA ASP A 29 -6.05 -16.27 -3.45
C ASP A 29 -6.95 -16.38 -4.68
N ALA A 30 -7.69 -15.30 -4.99
CA ALA A 30 -8.58 -15.27 -6.14
C ALA A 30 -7.86 -15.15 -7.49
N THR A 31 -6.58 -14.78 -7.50
CA THR A 31 -5.78 -14.73 -8.73
C THR A 31 -5.23 -16.12 -9.05
N SER A 32 -5.82 -16.81 -10.00
CA SER A 32 -5.38 -18.14 -10.42
C SER A 32 -4.11 -18.10 -11.30
N LEU A 33 -3.35 -19.20 -11.30
CA LEU A 33 -2.20 -19.36 -12.20
C LEU A 33 -2.61 -19.28 -13.69
N SER A 34 -3.83 -19.72 -14.02
CA SER A 34 -4.37 -19.62 -15.37
C SER A 34 -4.60 -18.18 -15.79
N GLN A 35 -5.15 -17.34 -14.90
CA GLN A 35 -5.31 -15.90 -15.13
C GLN A 35 -3.94 -15.21 -15.30
N LEU A 36 -2.98 -15.49 -14.41
CA LEU A 36 -1.62 -14.94 -14.53
C LEU A 36 -1.02 -15.28 -15.90
N LYS A 37 -1.03 -16.56 -16.30
CA LYS A 37 -0.48 -16.99 -17.60
C LYS A 37 -1.19 -16.36 -18.79
N ALA A 38 -2.48 -16.12 -18.71
CA ALA A 38 -3.24 -15.52 -19.80
C ALA A 38 -2.95 -14.01 -19.98
N HIS A 39 -2.69 -13.30 -18.90
CA HIS A 39 -2.60 -11.83 -18.94
C HIS A 39 -1.16 -11.29 -18.94
N ILE A 40 -0.19 -12.01 -18.35
CA ILE A 40 1.19 -11.52 -18.31
C ILE A 40 1.94 -11.82 -19.59
N GLY A 41 2.78 -10.87 -20.04
CA GLY A 41 3.65 -11.02 -21.20
C GLY A 41 2.92 -11.30 -22.52
N GLY A 42 1.63 -10.94 -22.62
CA GLY A 42 0.81 -11.23 -23.79
C GLY A 42 0.39 -12.72 -23.92
N GLY A 43 0.40 -13.43 -22.80
CA GLY A 43 0.09 -14.86 -22.68
C GLY A 43 1.35 -15.72 -22.71
N ILE A 44 1.60 -16.47 -21.64
CA ILE A 44 2.77 -17.35 -21.52
C ILE A 44 2.36 -18.79 -21.18
N THR A 45 3.20 -19.74 -21.56
CA THR A 45 2.99 -21.16 -21.20
C THR A 45 3.37 -21.43 -19.76
N ALA A 46 2.88 -22.55 -19.18
CA ALA A 46 3.26 -22.95 -17.83
C ALA A 46 4.78 -23.14 -17.67
N PRO A 47 5.50 -23.83 -18.58
CA PRO A 47 6.95 -23.91 -18.50
C PRO A 47 7.64 -22.55 -18.51
N SER A 48 7.17 -21.60 -19.34
CA SER A 48 7.72 -20.23 -19.39
C SER A 48 7.46 -19.46 -18.11
N PHE A 49 6.28 -19.63 -17.51
CA PHE A 49 5.95 -19.02 -16.22
C PHE A 49 6.89 -19.50 -15.11
N TYR A 50 7.04 -20.84 -14.98
CA TYR A 50 7.90 -21.39 -13.94
C TYR A 50 9.38 -21.07 -14.15
N ALA A 51 9.84 -21.03 -15.40
CA ALA A 51 11.20 -20.61 -15.72
C ALA A 51 11.46 -19.13 -15.36
N ALA A 52 10.46 -18.25 -15.53
CA ALA A 52 10.61 -16.81 -15.27
C ALA A 52 10.45 -16.45 -13.80
N PHE A 53 9.53 -17.09 -13.07
CA PHE A 53 9.09 -16.67 -11.75
C PHE A 53 9.19 -17.76 -10.67
N GLY A 54 9.46 -19.01 -11.03
CA GLY A 54 9.55 -20.13 -10.09
C GLY A 54 8.19 -20.58 -9.54
N SER A 55 7.42 -19.67 -8.94
CA SER A 55 6.09 -19.98 -8.37
C SER A 55 5.20 -18.72 -8.36
N LYS A 56 3.90 -18.92 -8.11
CA LYS A 56 2.95 -17.80 -7.87
C LYS A 56 3.37 -16.99 -6.65
N GLN A 57 3.83 -17.64 -5.59
CA GLN A 57 4.31 -17.00 -4.37
C GLN A 57 5.57 -16.16 -4.64
N ALA A 58 6.56 -16.69 -5.36
CA ALA A 58 7.77 -15.95 -5.71
C ALA A 58 7.43 -14.70 -6.57
N LEU A 59 6.55 -14.84 -7.56
CA LEU A 59 6.05 -13.71 -8.33
C LEU A 59 5.36 -12.67 -7.44
N PHE A 60 4.54 -13.11 -6.47
CA PHE A 60 3.88 -12.18 -5.56
C PHE A 60 4.88 -11.42 -4.68
N THR A 61 5.97 -12.07 -4.25
CA THR A 61 7.04 -11.38 -3.51
C THR A 61 7.65 -10.25 -4.34
N GLU A 62 7.96 -10.49 -5.61
CA GLU A 62 8.47 -9.45 -6.51
C GLU A 62 7.44 -8.34 -6.78
N VAL A 63 6.17 -8.72 -6.89
CA VAL A 63 5.06 -7.75 -7.00
C VAL A 63 4.99 -6.86 -5.76
N MET A 64 5.15 -7.43 -4.57
CA MET A 64 5.17 -6.65 -3.32
C MET A 64 6.36 -5.69 -3.27
N GLU A 65 7.54 -6.13 -3.65
CA GLU A 65 8.73 -5.27 -3.73
C GLU A 65 8.50 -4.11 -4.73
N ARG A 66 7.93 -4.41 -5.89
CA ARG A 66 7.55 -3.41 -6.89
C ARG A 66 6.55 -2.41 -6.31
N TYR A 67 5.49 -2.90 -5.66
CA TYR A 67 4.48 -2.04 -5.05
C TYR A 67 5.09 -1.11 -4.00
N LEU A 68 5.87 -1.65 -3.06
CA LEU A 68 6.47 -0.88 -1.97
C LEU A 68 7.47 0.17 -2.44
N THR A 69 8.18 -0.09 -3.54
CA THR A 69 9.15 0.84 -4.13
C THR A 69 8.55 1.86 -5.11
N THR A 70 7.26 1.73 -5.43
CA THR A 70 6.51 2.66 -6.30
C THR A 70 5.32 3.27 -5.57
N HIS A 71 4.16 2.64 -5.61
CA HIS A 71 2.91 3.13 -5.02
C HIS A 71 2.96 3.20 -3.48
N GLY A 72 3.71 2.31 -2.83
CA GLY A 72 3.90 2.28 -1.38
C GLY A 72 4.68 3.48 -0.82
N ARG A 73 5.43 4.20 -1.66
CA ARG A 73 6.21 5.38 -1.28
C ARG A 73 5.38 6.56 -0.77
N VAL A 74 4.07 6.48 -0.86
CA VAL A 74 3.16 7.47 -0.26
C VAL A 74 3.37 7.63 1.25
N THR A 75 3.97 6.64 1.91
CA THR A 75 4.26 6.65 3.36
C THR A 75 5.67 7.13 3.70
N ASP A 76 6.52 7.46 2.73
CA ASP A 76 7.92 7.88 2.95
C ASP A 76 8.03 9.08 3.90
N SER A 77 7.04 10.00 3.89
CA SER A 77 7.04 11.16 4.76
C SER A 77 7.01 10.83 6.25
N LEU A 78 6.49 9.67 6.65
CA LEU A 78 6.51 9.23 8.05
C LEU A 78 7.94 9.01 8.59
N PHE A 79 8.88 8.72 7.69
CA PHE A 79 10.26 8.40 8.02
C PHE A 79 11.22 9.57 7.76
N ASP A 80 10.70 10.69 7.28
CA ASP A 80 11.48 11.92 7.07
C ASP A 80 11.53 12.73 8.37
N ALA A 81 12.66 12.63 9.08
CA ALA A 81 12.88 13.34 10.32
C ALA A 81 12.97 14.88 10.16
N THR A 82 13.12 15.39 8.94
CA THR A 82 13.17 16.82 8.65
C THR A 82 11.79 17.47 8.60
N LEU A 83 10.74 16.68 8.36
CA LEU A 83 9.38 17.17 8.33
C LEU A 83 8.82 17.34 9.76
N PRO A 84 8.04 18.41 10.00
CA PRO A 84 7.22 18.50 11.20
C PRO A 84 6.32 17.27 11.34
N PRO A 85 6.12 16.72 12.56
CA PRO A 85 5.33 15.50 12.75
C PRO A 85 3.93 15.54 12.15
N ARG A 86 3.22 16.67 12.35
CA ARG A 86 1.90 16.88 11.75
C ARG A 86 1.91 16.80 10.24
N GLU A 87 2.86 17.48 9.61
CA GLU A 87 3.01 17.52 8.15
C GLU A 87 3.35 16.13 7.60
N ALA A 88 4.22 15.38 8.27
CA ALA A 88 4.59 14.03 7.86
C ALA A 88 3.37 13.09 7.76
N ILE A 89 2.47 13.14 8.75
CA ILE A 89 1.23 12.36 8.76
C ILE A 89 0.25 12.89 7.71
N GLU A 90 0.04 14.20 7.63
CA GLU A 90 -0.88 14.79 6.66
C GLU A 90 -0.46 14.47 5.22
N LEU A 91 0.82 14.61 4.88
CA LEU A 91 1.35 14.26 3.56
C LEU A 91 1.13 12.79 3.23
N THR A 92 1.37 11.89 4.18
CA THR A 92 1.10 10.45 4.02
C THR A 92 -0.36 10.22 3.68
N LEU A 93 -1.29 10.78 4.43
CA LEU A 93 -2.73 10.58 4.22
C LEU A 93 -3.19 11.16 2.88
N ARG A 94 -2.75 12.36 2.51
CA ARG A 94 -3.11 13.00 1.23
C ARG A 94 -2.53 12.25 0.03
N ARG A 95 -1.25 11.87 0.09
CA ARG A 95 -0.60 11.06 -0.97
C ARG A 95 -1.29 9.70 -1.10
N SER A 96 -1.64 9.08 0.01
CA SER A 96 -2.37 7.82 0.03
C SER A 96 -3.76 7.97 -0.61
N ALA A 97 -4.54 8.99 -0.22
CA ALA A 97 -5.85 9.26 -0.81
C ALA A 97 -5.76 9.52 -2.32
N LYS A 98 -4.75 10.27 -2.78
CA LYS A 98 -4.52 10.55 -4.20
C LYS A 98 -4.19 9.27 -4.95
N MET A 99 -3.14 8.56 -4.55
CA MET A 99 -2.67 7.34 -5.21
C MET A 99 -3.81 6.31 -5.34
N GLN A 100 -4.59 6.09 -4.28
CA GLN A 100 -5.65 5.10 -4.27
C GLN A 100 -6.81 5.42 -5.22
N CYS A 101 -6.91 6.65 -5.72
CA CYS A 101 -7.92 7.10 -6.68
C CYS A 101 -7.38 7.27 -8.11
N GLU A 102 -6.10 7.07 -8.38
CA GLU A 102 -5.51 7.19 -9.71
C GLU A 102 -6.08 6.15 -10.68
N ALA A 103 -6.10 6.47 -11.98
CA ALA A 103 -6.82 5.66 -12.98
C ALA A 103 -5.93 4.63 -13.68
N ASP A 104 -4.63 4.72 -13.53
CA ASP A 104 -3.63 3.88 -14.21
C ASP A 104 -3.36 2.54 -13.51
N HIS A 105 -4.01 2.33 -12.36
CA HIS A 105 -3.95 1.09 -11.60
C HIS A 105 -5.28 0.80 -10.86
N PRO A 106 -5.47 -0.41 -10.28
CA PRO A 106 -6.65 -0.73 -9.49
C PRO A 106 -6.82 0.19 -8.28
N LYS A 107 -8.05 0.57 -7.98
CA LYS A 107 -8.38 1.45 -6.85
C LYS A 107 -8.05 0.82 -5.49
N GLY A 108 -7.78 1.67 -4.51
CA GLY A 108 -7.42 1.26 -3.16
C GLY A 108 -5.93 0.95 -3.01
N CYS A 109 -5.55 0.26 -1.95
CA CYS A 109 -4.17 -0.08 -1.61
C CYS A 109 -3.98 -1.60 -1.56
N LEU A 110 -2.98 -2.12 -2.28
CA LEU A 110 -2.66 -3.56 -2.25
C LEU A 110 -2.34 -4.05 -0.84
N VAL A 111 -1.61 -3.26 -0.05
CA VAL A 111 -1.22 -3.62 1.33
C VAL A 111 -2.43 -3.68 2.27
N SER A 112 -3.41 -2.80 2.09
CA SER A 112 -4.62 -2.75 2.91
C SER A 112 -5.62 -3.85 2.52
N LEU A 113 -5.85 -4.04 1.21
CA LEU A 113 -6.89 -4.92 0.68
C LEU A 113 -6.43 -6.37 0.49
N GLY A 114 -5.13 -6.59 0.29
CA GLY A 114 -4.58 -7.89 -0.06
C GLY A 114 -4.75 -8.99 1.01
N LEU A 115 -5.09 -8.64 2.24
CA LEU A 115 -5.31 -9.59 3.35
C LEU A 115 -6.78 -9.93 3.61
N MET A 116 -7.73 -9.23 3.00
CA MET A 116 -9.15 -9.45 3.31
C MET A 116 -9.67 -10.80 2.82
N SER A 117 -8.84 -11.58 2.10
CA SER A 117 -9.20 -12.87 1.51
C SER A 117 -8.24 -14.01 1.91
N ALA A 118 -7.38 -13.85 2.92
CA ALA A 118 -6.36 -14.85 3.28
C ALA A 118 -6.98 -16.00 4.06
N CYS A 119 -7.46 -17.03 3.36
CA CYS A 119 -8.13 -18.21 3.95
C CYS A 119 -7.34 -19.51 3.82
N SER A 120 -6.24 -19.55 3.05
CA SER A 120 -5.44 -20.75 2.83
C SER A 120 -4.11 -20.73 3.59
N ASP A 121 -3.48 -21.91 3.79
CA ASP A 121 -2.15 -21.97 4.39
C ASP A 121 -1.07 -21.32 3.51
N GLU A 122 -1.24 -21.33 2.17
CA GLU A 122 -0.42 -20.57 1.24
C GLU A 122 -0.54 -19.07 1.48
N SER A 123 -1.74 -18.59 1.80
CA SER A 123 -2.02 -17.18 2.08
C SER A 123 -1.34 -16.69 3.36
N LYS A 124 -1.10 -17.57 4.35
CA LYS A 124 -0.39 -17.20 5.59
C LYS A 124 1.04 -16.71 5.29
N ALA A 125 1.76 -17.40 4.41
CA ALA A 125 3.11 -17.00 4.01
C ALA A 125 3.13 -15.64 3.27
N ILE A 126 2.02 -15.31 2.58
CA ILE A 126 1.82 -14.07 1.85
C ILE A 126 1.34 -12.93 2.77
N SER A 127 0.61 -13.26 3.82
CA SER A 127 0.06 -12.30 4.77
C SER A 127 1.14 -11.58 5.59
N GLU A 128 2.25 -12.25 5.85
CA GLU A 128 3.34 -11.70 6.68
C GLU A 128 4.01 -10.47 6.05
N PRO A 129 4.40 -10.43 4.76
CA PRO A 129 4.93 -9.23 4.12
C PRO A 129 3.96 -8.05 4.15
N LEU A 130 2.66 -8.30 3.93
CA LEU A 130 1.61 -7.28 4.00
C LEU A 130 1.42 -6.75 5.42
N ALA A 131 1.39 -7.64 6.42
CA ALA A 131 1.32 -7.27 7.83
C ALA A 131 2.54 -6.46 8.26
N ARG A 132 3.72 -6.85 7.82
CA ARG A 132 4.98 -6.15 8.09
C ARG A 132 4.95 -4.72 7.53
N ALA A 133 4.48 -4.54 6.29
CA ALA A 133 4.34 -3.21 5.69
C ALA A 133 3.36 -2.32 6.49
N ARG A 134 2.19 -2.85 6.91
CA ARG A 134 1.26 -2.10 7.77
C ARG A 134 1.83 -1.77 9.15
N ASN A 135 2.54 -2.72 9.76
CA ASN A 135 3.18 -2.49 11.05
C ASN A 135 4.26 -1.41 10.96
N LEU A 136 5.02 -1.38 9.85
CA LEU A 136 6.02 -0.35 9.59
C LEU A 136 5.35 1.03 9.48
N ASN A 137 4.27 1.15 8.71
CA ASN A 137 3.54 2.41 8.58
C ASN A 137 2.99 2.89 9.92
N ARG A 138 2.38 1.99 10.70
CA ARG A 138 1.89 2.31 12.05
C ARG A 138 3.02 2.77 12.97
N ALA A 139 4.17 2.09 12.95
CA ALA A 139 5.34 2.49 13.72
C ALA A 139 5.85 3.89 13.31
N GLY A 140 5.81 4.23 12.01
CA GLY A 140 6.13 5.57 11.52
C GLY A 140 5.17 6.64 12.05
N ILE A 141 3.87 6.34 12.12
CA ILE A 141 2.88 7.26 12.72
C ILE A 141 3.15 7.43 14.23
N VAL A 142 3.41 6.34 14.95
CA VAL A 142 3.78 6.39 16.38
C VAL A 142 4.99 7.28 16.59
N ALA A 143 6.06 7.09 15.81
CA ALA A 143 7.29 7.88 15.90
C ALA A 143 7.04 9.39 15.64
N CYS A 144 6.15 9.74 14.71
CA CYS A 144 5.74 11.13 14.50
C CYS A 144 5.05 11.71 15.74
N ILE A 145 4.14 10.97 16.36
CA ILE A 145 3.43 11.43 17.58
C ILE A 145 4.38 11.56 18.76
N GLU A 146 5.31 10.61 18.94
CA GLU A 146 6.35 10.69 19.98
C GLU A 146 7.23 11.94 19.79
N ARG A 147 7.58 12.28 18.55
CA ARG A 147 8.33 13.51 18.24
C ARG A 147 7.54 14.77 18.61
N ALA A 148 6.23 14.79 18.37
CA ALA A 148 5.36 15.90 18.75
C ALA A 148 5.26 16.06 20.28
N ILE A 149 5.18 14.96 21.02
CA ILE A 149 5.21 14.96 22.49
C ILE A 149 6.56 15.48 22.99
N ALA A 150 7.66 14.97 22.43
CA ALA A 150 9.02 15.39 22.81
C ALA A 150 9.28 16.89 22.52
N ALA A 151 8.64 17.42 21.46
CA ALA A 151 8.69 18.84 21.11
C ALA A 151 7.75 19.73 21.95
N GLY A 152 6.95 19.14 22.86
CA GLY A 152 5.97 19.88 23.67
C GLY A 152 4.71 20.31 22.91
N GLU A 153 4.47 19.77 21.71
CA GLU A 153 3.25 20.05 20.94
C GLU A 153 2.02 19.37 21.57
N PHE A 154 2.21 18.19 22.15
CA PHE A 154 1.17 17.42 22.82
C PHE A 154 1.45 17.25 24.31
N PRO A 155 0.40 17.17 25.15
CA PRO A 155 0.57 16.82 26.56
C PRO A 155 1.05 15.36 26.70
N ALA A 156 1.83 15.09 27.75
CA ALA A 156 2.35 13.75 28.06
C ALA A 156 1.25 12.70 28.34
N THR A 157 0.00 13.12 28.46
CA THR A 157 -1.17 12.24 28.61
C THR A 157 -1.64 11.62 27.31
N VAL A 158 -1.16 12.11 26.14
CA VAL A 158 -1.45 11.50 24.84
C VAL A 158 -0.71 10.17 24.75
N THR A 159 -1.44 9.10 24.45
CA THR A 159 -0.86 7.76 24.22
C THR A 159 -0.56 7.63 22.73
N PRO A 160 0.75 7.55 22.31
CA PRO A 160 1.14 7.54 20.90
C PRO A 160 0.47 6.42 20.10
N GLU A 161 0.42 5.20 20.66
CA GLU A 161 -0.14 4.04 20.00
C GLU A 161 -1.66 4.19 19.76
N THR A 162 -2.38 4.78 20.73
CA THR A 162 -3.82 5.01 20.62
C THR A 162 -4.13 6.03 19.53
N LEU A 163 -3.41 7.14 19.51
CA LEU A 163 -3.60 8.16 18.48
C LEU A 163 -3.15 7.68 17.10
N ALA A 164 -2.05 6.92 17.04
CA ALA A 164 -1.59 6.29 15.81
C ALA A 164 -2.63 5.31 15.26
N ALA A 165 -3.33 4.55 16.11
CA ALA A 165 -4.37 3.64 15.66
C ALA A 165 -5.54 4.38 14.99
N VAL A 166 -5.86 5.60 15.38
CA VAL A 166 -6.88 6.43 14.72
C VAL A 166 -6.45 6.78 13.30
N PHE A 167 -5.24 7.33 13.12
CA PHE A 167 -4.73 7.71 11.79
C PHE A 167 -4.52 6.49 10.89
N ASP A 168 -4.00 5.38 11.43
CA ASP A 168 -3.82 4.12 10.70
C ASP A 168 -5.17 3.54 10.26
N SER A 169 -6.17 3.51 11.14
CA SER A 169 -7.53 3.05 10.80
C SER A 169 -8.18 3.92 9.71
N PHE A 170 -7.99 5.25 9.79
CA PHE A 170 -8.44 6.17 8.75
C PHE A 170 -7.76 5.87 7.42
N MET A 171 -6.43 5.73 7.40
CA MET A 171 -5.66 5.41 6.20
C MET A 171 -6.07 4.08 5.58
N LEU A 172 -6.32 3.05 6.39
CA LEU A 172 -6.83 1.76 5.93
C LEU A 172 -8.24 1.89 5.33
N GLY A 173 -9.10 2.70 5.95
CA GLY A 173 -10.46 2.97 5.48
C GLY A 173 -10.51 3.67 4.13
N LEU A 174 -9.55 4.54 3.82
CA LEU A 174 -9.44 5.17 2.49
C LEU A 174 -9.43 4.13 1.36
N SER A 175 -8.84 2.95 1.61
CA SER A 175 -8.72 1.90 0.60
C SER A 175 -10.05 1.32 0.18
N THR A 176 -10.95 1.09 1.13
CA THR A 176 -12.31 0.62 0.86
C THR A 176 -13.12 1.70 0.16
N LEU A 177 -13.07 2.94 0.67
CA LEU A 177 -13.81 4.06 0.08
C LEU A 177 -13.37 4.35 -1.37
N ALA A 178 -12.06 4.32 -1.65
CA ALA A 178 -11.55 4.50 -3.00
C ALA A 178 -12.00 3.37 -3.93
N ARG A 179 -12.03 2.12 -3.45
CA ARG A 179 -12.54 0.98 -4.21
C ARG A 179 -14.03 1.07 -4.48
N ASP A 180 -14.80 1.60 -3.55
CA ASP A 180 -16.24 1.86 -3.70
C ASP A 180 -16.54 3.06 -4.60
N GLY A 181 -15.50 3.73 -5.13
CA GLY A 181 -15.64 4.83 -6.08
C GLY A 181 -15.85 6.20 -5.44
N VAL A 182 -15.58 6.36 -4.15
CA VAL A 182 -15.61 7.68 -3.51
C VAL A 182 -14.56 8.59 -4.16
N PRO A 183 -14.93 9.79 -4.65
CA PRO A 183 -14.01 10.68 -5.35
C PRO A 183 -12.85 11.14 -4.48
N HIS A 184 -11.65 11.31 -5.09
CA HIS A 184 -10.46 11.82 -4.40
C HIS A 184 -10.74 13.13 -3.64
N ALA A 185 -11.50 14.07 -4.22
CA ALA A 185 -11.82 15.33 -3.54
C ALA A 185 -12.53 15.13 -2.19
N THR A 186 -13.42 14.12 -2.10
CA THR A 186 -14.09 13.76 -0.84
C THR A 186 -13.12 13.15 0.15
N LEU A 187 -12.23 12.26 -0.31
CA LEU A 187 -11.22 11.64 0.56
C LEU A 187 -10.21 12.66 1.06
N ASP A 188 -9.77 13.59 0.21
CA ASP A 188 -8.84 14.66 0.60
C ASP A 188 -9.50 15.63 1.61
N ALA A 189 -10.78 15.98 1.42
CA ALA A 189 -11.54 16.75 2.40
C ALA A 189 -11.65 16.02 3.76
N ALA A 190 -11.85 14.69 3.73
CA ALA A 190 -11.87 13.87 4.94
C ALA A 190 -10.50 13.84 5.65
N VAL A 191 -9.38 13.89 4.91
CA VAL A 191 -8.05 14.08 5.53
C VAL A 191 -8.00 15.38 6.32
N THR A 192 -8.53 16.48 5.79
CA THR A 192 -8.59 17.75 6.53
C THR A 192 -9.35 17.62 7.84
N GLN A 193 -10.47 16.87 7.84
CA GLN A 193 -11.26 16.66 9.05
C GLN A 193 -10.51 15.81 10.09
N VAL A 194 -9.87 14.71 9.67
CA VAL A 194 -9.13 13.85 10.62
C VAL A 194 -7.90 14.57 11.17
N MET A 195 -7.24 15.45 10.40
CA MET A 195 -6.14 16.27 10.89
C MET A 195 -6.58 17.31 11.92
N GLY A 196 -7.85 17.71 11.91
CA GLY A 196 -8.45 18.52 12.99
C GLY A 196 -8.36 17.86 14.36
N LEU A 197 -8.33 16.53 14.45
CA LEU A 197 -8.06 15.82 15.70
C LEU A 197 -6.65 16.12 16.22
N TRP A 198 -5.65 16.11 15.35
CA TRP A 198 -4.28 16.53 15.72
C TRP A 198 -4.27 17.93 16.29
N ASP A 199 -4.92 18.87 15.60
CA ASP A 199 -4.93 20.28 15.99
C ASP A 199 -5.65 20.50 17.34
N SER A 200 -6.70 19.72 17.63
CA SER A 200 -7.45 19.81 18.89
C SER A 200 -6.69 19.28 20.11
N LEU A 201 -5.65 18.46 19.91
CA LEU A 201 -4.82 17.89 20.97
C LEU A 201 -3.58 18.74 21.27
N ARG A 202 -3.27 19.75 20.46
CA ARG A 202 -2.10 20.60 20.64
C ARG A 202 -2.25 21.47 21.90
N ILE A 203 -1.14 21.60 22.61
CA ILE A 203 -1.03 22.58 23.69
C ILE A 203 -1.04 23.97 23.04
N VAL A 204 -2.07 24.76 23.32
CA VAL A 204 -2.07 26.17 22.95
C VAL A 204 -1.20 26.87 23.98
N ALA A 205 -0.08 27.49 23.56
CA ALA A 205 0.67 28.38 24.45
C ALA A 205 -0.26 29.51 24.83
N GLU A 206 -0.54 29.65 26.13
CA GLU A 206 -1.17 30.85 26.65
C GLU A 206 -0.17 32.02 26.45
N GLU A 207 -0.61 33.07 25.73
CA GLU A 207 0.12 34.32 25.55
C GLU A 207 0.23 35.10 26.86
#